data_c12ded86c696e11e70bc1e9c7c95419c
#
_entry.id   c12ded86c696e11e70bc1e9c7c95419c
#
_cell.length_a   1.000
_cell.length_b   1.000
_cell.length_c   1.000
_cell.angle_alpha   90.00
_cell.angle_beta   90.00
_cell.angle_gamma   90.00
#
_symmetry.space_group_name_H-M   'P 1'
#
loop_
_entity.id
_entity.type
_entity.pdbx_description
1 polymer ?
#
loop_
_entity_poly.entity_id
_entity_poly.type
_entity_poly.pdbx_seq_one_letter_code
_entity_poly.pdbx_strand_id
1 'polypeptide(L)'
;MSHPISPELIEQLVDLSRRAGDAIMAIYSHRDSYEIQHKTDESPLTAADLAANKLIAAGLPQLLELPIISEEGEIPDFADRSLWENFWLVDPLDGTKEFIAGNGEFTVNIALVQHNRPILGVVHVPVTDVTYLGVLDARNPASLGAWKYVHGRAPERIQVRSMSERFTNRQAFTVLLSHRHGTQATVDLMETVKSRWLGPIETTNAGSSLKFCVIAEGNADFYPRLAPTSEWDTAAAQAVLEAAGGKVVQAEPGTGNHLLSLRYNAGEDLLNPHFYALGDKSFCWEWLLGLEELVS
;
A
#
# COMPACT_ATOMS: atom_id res chain seq x y z
N MET A 1 -1.13 -22.65 -13.85
CA MET A 1 -2.03 -21.92 -14.80
C MET A 1 -2.50 -20.67 -14.09
N SER A 2 -2.22 -19.50 -14.63
CA SER A 2 -2.65 -18.25 -14.02
C SER A 2 -4.16 -18.05 -14.23
N HIS A 3 -4.94 -17.99 -13.15
CA HIS A 3 -6.35 -17.68 -13.21
C HIS A 3 -6.54 -16.18 -13.50
N PRO A 4 -7.40 -15.77 -14.45
CA PRO A 4 -7.74 -14.38 -14.65
C PRO A 4 -8.50 -13.85 -13.41
N ILE A 5 -8.29 -12.59 -13.06
CA ILE A 5 -9.03 -11.93 -12.00
C ILE A 5 -10.47 -11.72 -12.48
N SER A 6 -11.41 -12.51 -11.97
CA SER A 6 -12.82 -12.40 -12.34
C SER A 6 -13.56 -11.38 -11.47
N PRO A 7 -14.71 -10.83 -11.94
CA PRO A 7 -15.56 -9.98 -11.10
C PRO A 7 -15.99 -10.67 -9.80
N GLU A 8 -16.29 -11.97 -9.84
CA GLU A 8 -16.67 -12.75 -8.64
C GLU A 8 -15.55 -12.83 -7.63
N LEU A 9 -14.29 -13.03 -8.09
CA LEU A 9 -13.11 -13.02 -7.22
C LEU A 9 -12.98 -11.66 -6.53
N ILE A 10 -13.18 -10.57 -7.27
CA ILE A 10 -13.12 -9.20 -6.74
C ILE A 10 -14.17 -8.99 -5.65
N GLU A 11 -15.43 -9.32 -5.92
CA GLU A 11 -16.52 -9.17 -4.97
C GLU A 11 -16.29 -9.97 -3.69
N GLN A 12 -15.87 -11.23 -3.83
CA GLN A 12 -15.56 -12.08 -2.69
C GLN A 12 -14.35 -11.60 -1.88
N LEU A 13 -13.33 -11.05 -2.53
CA LEU A 13 -12.16 -10.51 -1.86
C LEU A 13 -12.48 -9.22 -1.09
N VAL A 14 -13.31 -8.33 -1.66
CA VAL A 14 -13.83 -7.15 -0.99
C VAL A 14 -14.68 -7.54 0.22
N ASP A 15 -15.55 -8.55 0.09
CA ASP A 15 -16.34 -9.07 1.22
C ASP A 15 -15.43 -9.65 2.32
N LEU A 16 -14.44 -10.46 1.94
CA LEU A 16 -13.50 -11.04 2.89
C LEU A 16 -12.74 -9.96 3.69
N SER A 17 -12.28 -8.91 3.01
CA SER A 17 -11.57 -7.79 3.66
C SER A 17 -12.48 -7.03 4.64
N ARG A 18 -13.75 -6.84 4.31
CA ARG A 18 -14.75 -6.23 5.19
C ARG A 18 -15.03 -7.09 6.42
N ARG A 19 -15.22 -8.39 6.23
CA ARG A 19 -15.44 -9.32 7.36
C ARG A 19 -14.23 -9.36 8.31
N ALA A 20 -13.01 -9.26 7.78
CA ALA A 20 -11.83 -9.10 8.61
C ALA A 20 -11.87 -7.76 9.37
N GLY A 21 -12.26 -6.68 8.71
CA GLY A 21 -12.49 -5.37 9.32
C GLY A 21 -13.55 -5.40 10.42
N ASP A 22 -14.67 -6.09 10.22
CA ASP A 22 -15.72 -6.27 11.23
C ASP A 22 -15.19 -6.98 12.48
N ALA A 23 -14.35 -8.01 12.31
CA ALA A 23 -13.71 -8.71 13.42
C ALA A 23 -12.74 -7.78 14.19
N ILE A 24 -11.99 -6.93 13.49
CA ILE A 24 -11.17 -5.89 14.11
C ILE A 24 -12.04 -4.91 14.89
N MET A 25 -13.12 -4.41 14.29
CA MET A 25 -14.00 -3.41 14.91
C MET A 25 -14.74 -3.94 16.13
N ALA A 26 -15.11 -5.24 16.14
CA ALA A 26 -15.69 -5.88 17.31
C ALA A 26 -14.75 -5.83 18.53
N ILE A 27 -13.46 -5.84 18.29
CA ILE A 27 -12.44 -5.72 19.32
C ILE A 27 -12.12 -4.23 19.59
N TYR A 28 -11.96 -3.42 18.56
CA TYR A 28 -11.61 -2.00 18.67
C TYR A 28 -12.59 -1.20 19.53
N SER A 29 -13.88 -1.50 19.47
CA SER A 29 -14.90 -0.85 20.31
C SER A 29 -14.74 -1.09 21.81
N HIS A 30 -13.95 -2.09 22.22
CA HIS A 30 -13.69 -2.44 23.63
C HIS A 30 -12.19 -2.38 23.96
N ARG A 31 -11.38 -1.64 23.21
CA ARG A 31 -9.91 -1.65 23.23
C ARG A 31 -9.31 -1.38 24.62
N ASP A 32 -10.00 -0.64 25.50
CA ASP A 32 -9.51 -0.32 26.85
C ASP A 32 -9.40 -1.55 27.78
N SER A 33 -10.02 -2.68 27.39
CA SER A 33 -10.04 -3.95 28.15
C SER A 33 -9.19 -5.04 27.53
N TYR A 34 -8.44 -4.78 26.42
CA TYR A 34 -7.65 -5.82 25.75
C TYR A 34 -6.27 -6.04 26.33
N GLU A 35 -5.89 -7.32 26.35
CA GLU A 35 -4.49 -7.70 26.53
C GLU A 35 -3.71 -7.37 25.25
N ILE A 36 -2.69 -6.52 25.41
CA ILE A 36 -1.74 -6.20 24.34
C ILE A 36 -0.55 -7.14 24.49
N GLN A 37 -0.28 -7.93 23.46
CA GLN A 37 0.90 -8.78 23.35
C GLN A 37 1.98 -8.05 22.57
N HIS A 38 3.23 -8.33 22.90
CA HIS A 38 4.38 -7.80 22.19
C HIS A 38 5.06 -8.92 21.40
N LYS A 39 5.37 -8.63 20.13
CA LYS A 39 6.23 -9.48 19.31
C LYS A 39 7.69 -9.36 19.77
N THR A 40 8.52 -10.28 19.35
CA THR A 40 9.96 -10.27 19.66
C THR A 40 10.70 -9.06 19.08
N ASP A 41 10.14 -8.41 18.07
CA ASP A 41 10.60 -7.16 17.44
C ASP A 41 10.07 -5.91 18.15
N GLU A 42 9.45 -6.03 19.32
CA GLU A 42 8.82 -4.98 20.11
C GLU A 42 7.53 -4.40 19.50
N SER A 43 7.03 -4.96 18.38
CA SER A 43 5.74 -4.55 17.80
C SER A 43 4.58 -5.09 18.63
N PRO A 44 3.56 -4.28 18.97
CA PRO A 44 2.41 -4.79 19.72
C PRO A 44 1.56 -5.70 18.82
N LEU A 45 1.26 -6.90 19.31
CA LEU A 45 0.31 -7.83 18.73
C LEU A 45 -1.01 -7.74 19.48
N THR A 46 -2.10 -7.57 18.81
CA THR A 46 -3.44 -7.48 19.40
C THR A 46 -4.30 -8.70 19.06
N ALA A 47 -5.33 -8.94 19.86
CA ALA A 47 -6.33 -9.97 19.55
C ALA A 47 -7.06 -9.69 18.22
N ALA A 48 -7.13 -8.42 17.81
CA ALA A 48 -7.74 -7.99 16.55
C ALA A 48 -6.96 -8.49 15.34
N ASP A 49 -5.61 -8.39 15.39
CA ASP A 49 -4.70 -8.90 14.37
C ASP A 49 -4.93 -10.39 14.11
N LEU A 50 -4.88 -11.18 15.17
CA LEU A 50 -5.09 -12.63 15.10
C LEU A 50 -6.49 -13.01 14.63
N ALA A 51 -7.52 -12.27 15.04
CA ALA A 51 -8.90 -12.52 14.60
C ALA A 51 -9.07 -12.25 13.10
N ALA A 52 -8.51 -11.14 12.59
CA ALA A 52 -8.52 -10.82 11.17
C ALA A 52 -7.70 -11.83 10.37
N ASN A 53 -6.47 -12.17 10.80
CA ASN A 53 -5.63 -13.17 10.14
C ASN A 53 -6.33 -14.51 9.98
N LYS A 54 -7.00 -15.00 11.04
CA LYS A 54 -7.74 -16.27 10.99
C LYS A 54 -8.82 -16.28 9.94
N LEU A 55 -9.58 -15.19 9.77
CA LEU A 55 -10.62 -15.09 8.75
C LEU A 55 -10.02 -15.03 7.35
N ILE A 56 -8.97 -14.24 7.15
CA ILE A 56 -8.32 -14.08 5.86
C ILE A 56 -7.65 -15.39 5.42
N ALA A 57 -6.87 -16.02 6.30
CA ALA A 57 -6.18 -17.28 6.00
C ALA A 57 -7.13 -18.43 5.70
N ALA A 58 -8.32 -18.45 6.32
CA ALA A 58 -9.35 -19.45 6.01
C ALA A 58 -10.13 -19.12 4.72
N GLY A 59 -10.29 -17.84 4.37
CA GLY A 59 -11.08 -17.39 3.21
C GLY A 59 -10.30 -17.43 1.90
N LEU A 60 -9.03 -17.02 1.87
CA LEU A 60 -8.25 -16.92 0.65
C LEU A 60 -8.13 -18.22 -0.15
N PRO A 61 -7.90 -19.40 0.46
CA PRO A 61 -7.87 -20.67 -0.28
C PRO A 61 -9.21 -21.03 -0.95
N GLN A 62 -10.34 -20.52 -0.45
CA GLN A 62 -11.65 -20.71 -1.08
C GLN A 62 -11.83 -19.84 -2.34
N LEU A 63 -11.09 -18.74 -2.43
CA LEU A 63 -11.09 -17.82 -3.57
C LEU A 63 -10.11 -18.30 -4.65
N LEU A 64 -8.85 -18.48 -4.27
CA LEU A 64 -7.79 -19.09 -5.08
C LEU A 64 -6.86 -19.86 -4.16
N GLU A 65 -6.71 -21.15 -4.41
CA GLU A 65 -5.80 -22.03 -3.67
C GLU A 65 -4.34 -21.73 -4.03
N LEU A 66 -3.77 -20.74 -3.35
CA LEU A 66 -2.40 -20.26 -3.51
C LEU A 66 -1.70 -20.18 -2.15
N PRO A 67 -0.37 -20.23 -2.12
CA PRO A 67 0.39 -19.97 -0.91
C PRO A 67 0.07 -18.57 -0.33
N ILE A 68 0.17 -18.45 0.99
CA ILE A 68 -0.08 -17.19 1.71
C ILE A 68 1.17 -16.82 2.49
N ILE A 69 1.65 -15.58 2.33
CA ILE A 69 2.57 -14.92 3.25
C ILE A 69 1.74 -13.92 4.03
N SER A 70 1.69 -14.07 5.34
CA SER A 70 0.99 -13.15 6.24
C SER A 70 1.91 -12.72 7.37
N GLU A 71 1.80 -11.46 7.80
CA GLU A 71 2.52 -10.93 8.97
C GLU A 71 2.29 -11.80 10.21
N GLU A 72 1.07 -12.30 10.41
CA GLU A 72 0.67 -13.10 11.56
C GLU A 72 0.75 -14.63 11.30
N GLY A 73 1.36 -15.03 10.18
CA GLY A 73 1.52 -16.41 9.78
C GLY A 73 2.95 -16.94 10.00
N GLU A 74 3.11 -18.25 9.81
CA GLU A 74 4.42 -18.84 9.66
C GLU A 74 4.99 -18.47 8.28
N ILE A 75 6.19 -17.89 8.25
CA ILE A 75 6.86 -17.51 7.01
C ILE A 75 7.74 -18.69 6.56
N PRO A 76 7.44 -19.30 5.39
CA PRO A 76 8.25 -20.38 4.86
C PRO A 76 9.66 -19.92 4.47
N ASP A 77 10.61 -20.85 4.45
CA ASP A 77 11.99 -20.60 4.03
C ASP A 77 12.03 -20.02 2.61
N PHE A 78 12.99 -19.12 2.36
CA PHE A 78 13.13 -18.50 1.05
C PHE A 78 13.36 -19.50 -0.08
N ALA A 79 14.06 -20.61 0.21
CA ALA A 79 14.27 -21.68 -0.77
C ALA A 79 12.94 -22.23 -1.34
N ASP A 80 11.90 -22.32 -0.51
CA ASP A 80 10.58 -22.82 -0.91
C ASP A 80 9.75 -21.70 -1.56
N ARG A 81 9.63 -20.53 -0.89
CA ARG A 81 8.77 -19.44 -1.36
C ARG A 81 9.32 -18.70 -2.58
N SER A 82 10.63 -18.78 -2.86
CA SER A 82 11.23 -18.21 -4.08
C SER A 82 10.75 -18.88 -5.38
N LEU A 83 10.19 -20.09 -5.27
CA LEU A 83 9.64 -20.84 -6.41
C LEU A 83 8.17 -20.46 -6.70
N TRP A 84 7.55 -19.63 -5.88
CA TRP A 84 6.15 -19.27 -6.06
C TRP A 84 5.98 -18.19 -7.12
N GLU A 85 5.33 -18.54 -8.21
CA GLU A 85 4.96 -17.57 -9.24
C GLU A 85 3.78 -16.69 -8.82
N ASN A 86 2.85 -17.26 -8.04
CA ASN A 86 1.65 -16.58 -7.53
C ASN A 86 1.47 -16.90 -6.06
N PHE A 87 1.16 -15.88 -5.26
CA PHE A 87 0.88 -16.03 -3.84
C PHE A 87 0.08 -14.85 -3.32
N TRP A 88 -0.59 -15.05 -2.17
CA TRP A 88 -1.20 -13.98 -1.40
C TRP A 88 -0.19 -13.36 -0.45
N LEU A 89 -0.20 -12.04 -0.35
CA LEU A 89 0.59 -11.28 0.61
C LEU A 89 -0.35 -10.44 1.46
N VAL A 90 -0.32 -10.63 2.77
CA VAL A 90 -1.36 -10.18 3.70
C VAL A 90 -0.76 -9.46 4.89
N ASP A 91 -1.30 -8.30 5.20
CA ASP A 91 -1.23 -7.68 6.51
C ASP A 91 -2.65 -7.58 7.08
N PRO A 92 -2.98 -8.39 8.09
CA PRO A 92 -4.32 -8.43 8.64
C PRO A 92 -4.73 -7.14 9.36
N LEU A 93 -3.76 -6.40 9.92
CA LEU A 93 -3.97 -5.11 10.58
C LEU A 93 -2.70 -4.25 10.52
N ASP A 94 -2.48 -3.56 9.39
CA ASP A 94 -1.44 -2.53 9.29
C ASP A 94 -1.82 -1.32 10.14
N GLY A 95 -0.91 -0.90 11.00
CA GLY A 95 -1.13 0.19 11.93
C GLY A 95 -1.61 -0.27 13.30
N THR A 96 -1.04 -1.34 13.86
CA THR A 96 -1.34 -1.79 15.23
C THR A 96 -1.14 -0.66 16.26
N LYS A 97 -0.15 0.22 16.04
CA LYS A 97 0.10 1.40 16.89
C LYS A 97 -1.03 2.42 16.78
N GLU A 98 -1.57 2.63 15.60
CA GLU A 98 -2.72 3.48 15.30
C GLU A 98 -3.99 2.92 15.93
N PHE A 99 -4.16 1.59 15.89
CA PHE A 99 -5.23 0.88 16.57
C PHE A 99 -5.18 1.13 18.10
N ILE A 100 -4.02 0.96 18.73
CA ILE A 100 -3.82 1.18 20.17
C ILE A 100 -4.05 2.67 20.53
N ALA A 101 -3.55 3.58 19.70
CA ALA A 101 -3.72 5.04 19.90
C ALA A 101 -5.17 5.50 19.68
N GLY A 102 -6.02 4.69 19.06
CA GLY A 102 -7.43 4.99 18.85
C GLY A 102 -7.70 6.06 17.79
N ASN A 103 -6.77 6.28 16.83
CA ASN A 103 -6.95 7.29 15.78
C ASN A 103 -7.71 6.79 14.55
N GLY A 104 -7.95 5.47 14.44
CA GLY A 104 -8.72 4.87 13.35
C GLY A 104 -8.00 4.74 12.00
N GLU A 105 -6.70 5.04 11.94
CA GLU A 105 -5.91 5.03 10.71
C GLU A 105 -5.17 3.68 10.52
N PHE A 106 -5.88 2.58 10.65
CA PHE A 106 -5.37 1.23 10.42
C PHE A 106 -6.14 0.55 9.28
N THR A 107 -5.50 -0.40 8.61
CA THR A 107 -6.04 -1.02 7.40
C THR A 107 -5.88 -2.54 7.39
N VAL A 108 -6.73 -3.24 6.65
CA VAL A 108 -6.54 -4.64 6.23
C VAL A 108 -5.98 -4.61 4.82
N ASN A 109 -4.83 -5.24 4.60
CA ASN A 109 -4.15 -5.27 3.32
C ASN A 109 -4.08 -6.70 2.77
N ILE A 110 -4.62 -6.92 1.57
CA ILE A 110 -4.56 -8.21 0.87
C ILE A 110 -4.13 -7.98 -0.56
N ALA A 111 -3.00 -8.58 -0.96
CA ALA A 111 -2.50 -8.51 -2.32
C ALA A 111 -2.39 -9.89 -2.96
N LEU A 112 -2.72 -9.98 -4.26
CA LEU A 112 -2.30 -11.09 -5.11
C LEU A 112 -1.05 -10.67 -5.86
N VAL A 113 0.04 -11.37 -5.61
CA VAL A 113 1.33 -11.14 -6.26
C VAL A 113 1.55 -12.18 -7.34
N GLN A 114 2.00 -11.75 -8.52
CA GLN A 114 2.39 -12.60 -9.63
C GLN A 114 3.76 -12.16 -10.14
N HIS A 115 4.71 -13.09 -10.26
CA HIS A 115 6.08 -12.82 -10.71
C HIS A 115 6.71 -11.63 -9.98
N ASN A 116 6.62 -11.64 -8.65
CA ASN A 116 7.12 -10.62 -7.73
C ASN A 116 6.49 -9.21 -7.91
N ARG A 117 5.32 -9.11 -8.53
CA ARG A 117 4.56 -7.84 -8.68
C ARG A 117 3.12 -8.00 -8.23
N PRO A 118 2.55 -7.04 -7.51
CA PRO A 118 1.14 -7.09 -7.16
C PRO A 118 0.31 -6.84 -8.43
N ILE A 119 -0.67 -7.72 -8.69
CA ILE A 119 -1.61 -7.61 -9.80
C ILE A 119 -3.04 -7.30 -9.36
N LEU A 120 -3.32 -7.51 -8.07
CA LEU A 120 -4.57 -7.20 -7.40
C LEU A 120 -4.25 -6.77 -5.99
N GLY A 121 -4.90 -5.72 -5.50
CA GLY A 121 -4.76 -5.27 -4.11
C GLY A 121 -6.07 -4.75 -3.55
N VAL A 122 -6.35 -5.12 -2.31
CA VAL A 122 -7.45 -4.59 -1.51
C VAL A 122 -6.89 -3.98 -0.24
N VAL A 123 -7.26 -2.73 0.01
CA VAL A 123 -6.98 -2.00 1.25
C VAL A 123 -8.32 -1.61 1.86
N HIS A 124 -8.67 -2.21 2.99
CA HIS A 124 -9.90 -1.89 3.70
C HIS A 124 -9.60 -1.06 4.95
N VAL A 125 -10.36 0.00 5.17
CA VAL A 125 -10.29 0.89 6.35
C VAL A 125 -11.48 0.59 7.26
N PRO A 126 -11.32 -0.22 8.32
CA PRO A 126 -12.45 -0.73 9.12
C PRO A 126 -13.28 0.37 9.78
N VAL A 127 -12.63 1.44 10.26
CA VAL A 127 -13.33 2.51 11.00
C VAL A 127 -14.29 3.31 10.12
N THR A 128 -14.01 3.43 8.83
CA THR A 128 -14.85 4.19 7.88
C THR A 128 -15.67 3.31 6.96
N ASP A 129 -15.48 1.98 7.02
CA ASP A 129 -16.04 0.98 6.09
C ASP A 129 -15.81 1.38 4.62
N VAL A 130 -14.58 1.84 4.35
CA VAL A 130 -14.11 2.17 3.00
C VAL A 130 -13.13 1.10 2.54
N THR A 131 -13.33 0.59 1.33
CA THR A 131 -12.40 -0.37 0.70
C THR A 131 -11.87 0.19 -0.60
N TYR A 132 -10.56 0.15 -0.77
CA TYR A 132 -9.88 0.47 -2.02
C TYR A 132 -9.48 -0.81 -2.73
N LEU A 133 -9.72 -0.86 -4.02
CA LEU A 133 -9.38 -1.98 -4.90
C LEU A 133 -8.50 -1.47 -6.03
N GLY A 134 -7.43 -2.18 -6.34
CA GLY A 134 -6.61 -1.97 -7.53
C GLY A 134 -6.45 -3.25 -8.33
N VAL A 135 -6.70 -3.21 -9.63
CA VAL A 135 -6.55 -4.34 -10.55
C VAL A 135 -5.63 -3.95 -11.69
N LEU A 136 -4.54 -4.71 -11.85
CA LEU A 136 -3.49 -4.50 -12.86
C LEU A 136 -3.39 -5.67 -13.86
N ASP A 137 -4.28 -6.66 -13.76
CA ASP A 137 -4.27 -7.83 -14.64
C ASP A 137 -4.77 -7.48 -16.05
N ALA A 138 -3.84 -7.27 -16.97
CA ALA A 138 -4.14 -6.93 -18.37
C ALA A 138 -4.94 -8.02 -19.13
N ARG A 139 -5.05 -9.24 -18.60
CA ARG A 139 -5.85 -10.33 -19.18
C ARG A 139 -7.35 -10.09 -19.04
N ASN A 140 -7.77 -9.22 -18.12
CA ASN A 140 -9.14 -8.77 -17.96
C ASN A 140 -9.25 -7.25 -18.05
N PRO A 141 -9.25 -6.67 -19.27
CA PRO A 141 -9.26 -5.22 -19.47
C PRO A 141 -10.48 -4.52 -18.85
N ALA A 142 -11.61 -5.23 -18.72
CA ALA A 142 -12.84 -4.67 -18.14
C ALA A 142 -12.71 -4.39 -16.64
N SER A 143 -11.82 -5.10 -15.95
CA SER A 143 -11.56 -4.93 -14.51
C SER A 143 -10.34 -4.07 -14.20
N LEU A 144 -9.63 -3.55 -15.22
CA LEU A 144 -8.44 -2.72 -14.99
C LEU A 144 -8.80 -1.36 -14.38
N GLY A 145 -8.07 -0.96 -13.34
CA GLY A 145 -8.19 0.33 -12.71
C GLY A 145 -8.25 0.26 -11.19
N ALA A 146 -8.57 1.38 -10.57
CA ALA A 146 -8.74 1.49 -9.14
C ALA A 146 -10.15 1.99 -8.79
N TRP A 147 -10.69 1.45 -7.71
CA TRP A 147 -12.04 1.78 -7.22
C TRP A 147 -12.04 2.00 -5.72
N LYS A 148 -12.95 2.86 -5.29
CA LYS A 148 -13.32 3.09 -3.90
C LYS A 148 -14.73 2.57 -3.66
N TYR A 149 -14.88 1.70 -2.70
CA TYR A 149 -16.14 1.16 -2.22
C TYR A 149 -16.48 1.83 -0.89
N VAL A 150 -17.64 2.43 -0.79
CA VAL A 150 -18.21 2.97 0.45
C VAL A 150 -19.51 2.24 0.71
N HIS A 151 -19.74 1.84 1.94
CA HIS A 151 -20.95 1.10 2.30
C HIS A 151 -22.24 1.81 1.81
N GLY A 152 -23.12 1.05 1.17
CA GLY A 152 -24.39 1.56 0.64
C GLY A 152 -24.29 2.44 -0.60
N ARG A 153 -23.09 2.57 -1.23
CA ARG A 153 -22.88 3.31 -2.47
C ARG A 153 -22.35 2.42 -3.59
N ALA A 154 -22.59 2.81 -4.83
CA ALA A 154 -21.95 2.18 -5.98
C ALA A 154 -20.42 2.44 -5.92
N PRO A 155 -19.59 1.48 -6.39
CA PRO A 155 -18.16 1.68 -6.48
C PRO A 155 -17.81 2.90 -7.34
N GLU A 156 -16.91 3.73 -6.85
CA GLU A 156 -16.39 4.91 -7.55
C GLU A 156 -15.01 4.61 -8.12
N ARG A 157 -14.81 4.93 -9.41
CA ARG A 157 -13.48 4.83 -10.01
C ARG A 157 -12.62 5.98 -9.53
N ILE A 158 -11.42 5.68 -9.03
CA ILE A 158 -10.46 6.67 -8.56
C ILE A 158 -9.26 6.74 -9.48
N GLN A 159 -8.62 7.91 -9.53
CA GLN A 159 -7.41 8.14 -10.32
C GLN A 159 -6.55 9.23 -9.67
N VAL A 160 -5.26 9.14 -9.89
CA VAL A 160 -4.31 10.19 -9.50
C VAL A 160 -4.57 11.47 -10.26
N ARG A 161 -4.16 12.61 -9.72
CA ARG A 161 -4.26 13.90 -10.40
C ARG A 161 -3.05 14.14 -11.32
N SER A 162 -3.23 14.90 -12.39
CA SER A 162 -2.18 15.22 -13.35
C SER A 162 -1.13 16.15 -12.73
N MET A 163 0.09 15.67 -12.62
CA MET A 163 1.20 16.45 -12.09
C MET A 163 1.70 17.52 -13.06
N SER A 164 1.63 17.26 -14.36
CA SER A 164 2.00 18.23 -15.39
C SER A 164 1.08 19.44 -15.39
N GLU A 165 -0.23 19.23 -15.24
CA GLU A 165 -1.20 20.32 -15.11
C GLU A 165 -0.98 21.13 -13.83
N ARG A 166 -0.76 20.45 -12.71
CA ARG A 166 -0.50 21.08 -11.41
C ARG A 166 0.77 21.92 -11.44
N PHE A 167 1.83 21.40 -12.04
CA PHE A 167 3.10 22.12 -12.21
C PHE A 167 2.91 23.39 -13.06
N THR A 168 2.27 23.24 -14.23
CA THR A 168 2.02 24.35 -15.16
C THR A 168 1.17 25.45 -14.52
N ASN A 169 0.14 25.06 -13.77
CA ASN A 169 -0.78 25.97 -13.11
C ASN A 169 -0.30 26.45 -11.72
N ARG A 170 0.95 26.10 -11.33
CA ARG A 170 1.54 26.44 -10.02
C ARG A 170 0.65 26.06 -8.82
N GLN A 171 -0.05 24.94 -8.94
CA GLN A 171 -0.89 24.43 -7.85
C GLN A 171 -0.04 23.83 -6.74
N ALA A 172 -0.65 23.65 -5.58
CA ALA A 172 0.04 23.06 -4.44
C ALA A 172 0.53 21.62 -4.73
N PHE A 173 1.76 21.31 -4.33
CA PHE A 173 2.31 19.96 -4.29
C PHE A 173 2.10 19.40 -2.88
N THR A 174 1.29 18.36 -2.75
CA THR A 174 0.91 17.80 -1.46
C THR A 174 1.73 16.55 -1.14
N VAL A 175 2.49 16.62 -0.06
CA VAL A 175 3.36 15.53 0.42
C VAL A 175 2.73 14.87 1.63
N LEU A 176 2.62 13.55 1.57
CA LEU A 176 2.24 12.73 2.73
C LEU A 176 3.47 12.40 3.56
N LEU A 177 3.41 12.73 4.83
CA LEU A 177 4.45 12.40 5.79
C LEU A 177 3.94 11.36 6.79
N SER A 178 4.84 10.54 7.30
CA SER A 178 4.53 9.69 8.44
C SER A 178 4.54 10.53 9.72
N HIS A 179 3.59 10.30 10.61
CA HIS A 179 3.49 11.02 11.89
C HIS A 179 4.78 11.00 12.74
N ARG A 180 5.70 10.08 12.49
CA ARG A 180 6.85 9.78 13.37
C ARG A 180 8.23 9.72 12.70
N HIS A 181 8.35 9.92 11.39
CA HIS A 181 9.58 9.63 10.65
C HIS A 181 10.02 10.79 9.74
N GLY A 182 10.41 11.91 10.33
CA GLY A 182 11.18 12.95 9.64
C GLY A 182 12.68 12.66 9.80
N THR A 183 13.33 12.04 8.81
CA THR A 183 14.80 11.87 8.78
C THR A 183 15.46 13.07 8.11
N GLN A 184 16.79 13.26 8.33
CA GLN A 184 17.53 14.29 7.61
C GLN A 184 17.40 14.10 6.10
N ALA A 185 17.44 12.84 5.61
CA ALA A 185 17.23 12.53 4.20
C ALA A 185 15.87 13.02 3.66
N THR A 186 14.82 12.97 4.49
CA THR A 186 13.51 13.53 4.11
C THR A 186 13.56 15.05 3.99
N VAL A 187 14.28 15.72 4.89
CA VAL A 187 14.46 17.19 4.85
C VAL A 187 15.20 17.60 3.58
N ASP A 188 16.34 16.95 3.27
CA ASP A 188 17.17 17.25 2.11
C ASP A 188 16.39 17.01 0.79
N LEU A 189 15.62 15.92 0.74
CA LEU A 189 14.74 15.63 -0.38
C LEU A 189 13.69 16.73 -0.58
N MET A 190 13.08 17.19 0.52
CA MET A 190 12.05 18.25 0.45
C MET A 190 12.65 19.60 0.06
N GLU A 191 13.88 19.90 0.41
CA GLU A 191 14.60 21.10 -0.08
C GLU A 191 14.82 21.03 -1.60
N THR A 192 15.20 19.85 -2.11
CA THR A 192 15.33 19.61 -3.55
C THR A 192 14.00 19.84 -4.27
N VAL A 193 12.93 19.24 -3.78
CA VAL A 193 11.58 19.41 -4.35
C VAL A 193 11.15 20.87 -4.31
N LYS A 194 11.36 21.58 -3.20
CA LYS A 194 11.05 23.02 -3.06
C LYS A 194 11.79 23.89 -4.06
N SER A 195 13.03 23.54 -4.39
CA SER A 195 13.84 24.30 -5.36
C SER A 195 13.33 24.17 -6.79
N ARG A 196 12.56 23.12 -7.09
CA ARG A 196 12.11 22.76 -8.45
C ARG A 196 10.62 22.92 -8.69
N TRP A 197 9.78 22.78 -7.65
CA TRP A 197 8.34 22.96 -7.79
C TRP A 197 7.96 24.45 -7.78
N LEU A 198 7.14 24.88 -8.76
CA LEU A 198 6.79 26.29 -8.95
C LEU A 198 5.64 26.80 -8.06
N GLY A 199 4.87 25.89 -7.47
CA GLY A 199 3.72 26.20 -6.63
C GLY A 199 4.02 26.05 -5.13
N PRO A 200 3.02 26.24 -4.26
CA PRO A 200 3.13 25.93 -2.84
C PRO A 200 3.43 24.46 -2.59
N ILE A 201 4.09 24.16 -1.47
CA ILE A 201 4.24 22.78 -0.97
C ILE A 201 3.42 22.67 0.30
N GLU A 202 2.51 21.71 0.31
CA GLU A 202 1.67 21.38 1.45
C GLU A 202 2.04 20.01 2.00
N THR A 203 1.90 19.84 3.29
CA THR A 203 2.12 18.55 3.94
C THR A 203 0.84 18.10 4.62
N THR A 204 0.54 16.82 4.50
CA THR A 204 -0.56 16.18 5.22
C THR A 204 -0.08 14.85 5.80
N ASN A 205 -0.83 14.29 6.72
CA ASN A 205 -0.49 13.02 7.37
C ASN A 205 -1.63 12.02 7.16
N ALA A 206 -1.27 10.76 7.10
CA ALA A 206 -2.17 9.61 7.20
C ALA A 206 -1.40 8.45 7.82
N GLY A 207 -2.10 7.53 8.49
CA GLY A 207 -1.51 6.31 9.03
C GLY A 207 -1.40 5.21 7.98
N SER A 208 -0.66 4.14 8.29
CA SER A 208 -0.72 2.87 7.58
C SER A 208 -0.54 2.98 6.05
N SER A 209 -1.01 2.00 5.31
CA SER A 209 -1.08 1.97 3.85
C SER A 209 -2.09 2.96 3.24
N LEU A 210 -2.93 3.60 4.07
CA LEU A 210 -3.91 4.62 3.64
C LEU A 210 -3.26 5.78 2.87
N LYS A 211 -1.98 6.08 3.11
CA LYS A 211 -1.22 7.10 2.36
C LYS A 211 -1.23 6.88 0.85
N PHE A 212 -1.09 5.63 0.41
CA PHE A 212 -1.15 5.30 -1.01
C PHE A 212 -2.56 5.54 -1.59
N CYS A 213 -3.59 5.21 -0.80
CA CYS A 213 -4.99 5.41 -1.21
C CYS A 213 -5.32 6.90 -1.33
N VAL A 214 -4.79 7.75 -0.46
CA VAL A 214 -4.95 9.22 -0.55
C VAL A 214 -4.34 9.77 -1.84
N ILE A 215 -3.18 9.23 -2.27
CA ILE A 215 -2.57 9.59 -3.57
C ILE A 215 -3.44 9.04 -4.71
N ALA A 216 -3.90 7.80 -4.61
CA ALA A 216 -4.73 7.16 -5.64
C ALA A 216 -6.06 7.90 -5.89
N GLU A 217 -6.63 8.54 -4.86
CA GLU A 217 -7.80 9.42 -4.98
C GLU A 217 -7.48 10.80 -5.58
N GLY A 218 -6.22 11.13 -5.81
CA GLY A 218 -5.80 12.45 -6.24
C GLY A 218 -5.83 13.51 -5.14
N ASN A 219 -5.79 13.13 -3.86
CA ASN A 219 -5.79 14.05 -2.72
C ASN A 219 -4.38 14.42 -2.24
N ALA A 220 -3.35 13.67 -2.68
CA ALA A 220 -1.94 14.00 -2.48
C ALA A 220 -1.13 13.58 -3.72
N ASP A 221 0.16 13.94 -3.74
CA ASP A 221 1.03 13.74 -4.91
C ASP A 221 2.20 12.81 -4.62
N PHE A 222 2.69 12.78 -3.38
CA PHE A 222 3.97 12.18 -3.05
C PHE A 222 4.01 11.64 -1.63
N TYR A 223 4.55 10.44 -1.45
CA TYR A 223 4.88 9.87 -0.16
C TYR A 223 6.29 9.27 -0.19
N PRO A 224 7.29 9.94 0.40
CA PRO A 224 8.61 9.38 0.62
C PRO A 224 8.62 8.48 1.86
N ARG A 225 9.09 7.25 1.72
CA ARG A 225 9.31 6.33 2.82
C ARG A 225 10.79 5.96 2.94
N LEU A 226 11.50 6.71 3.77
CA LEU A 226 12.93 6.54 4.04
C LEU A 226 13.16 5.91 5.43
N ALA A 227 12.34 4.89 5.73
CA ALA A 227 12.42 4.10 6.95
C ALA A 227 11.88 2.68 6.67
N PRO A 228 12.32 1.65 7.42
CA PRO A 228 11.92 0.26 7.19
C PRO A 228 10.41 0.05 7.16
N THR A 229 9.97 -0.83 6.26
CA THR A 229 8.62 -1.39 6.18
C THR A 229 8.73 -2.82 5.68
N SER A 230 7.74 -3.63 6.00
CA SER A 230 7.63 -4.98 5.45
C SER A 230 6.91 -4.97 4.10
N GLU A 231 7.09 -6.03 3.32
CA GLU A 231 6.48 -6.17 2.00
C GLU A 231 4.94 -6.16 2.07
N TRP A 232 4.34 -6.74 3.12
CA TRP A 232 2.89 -6.78 3.32
C TRP A 232 2.27 -5.41 3.64
N ASP A 233 3.04 -4.43 4.16
CA ASP A 233 2.59 -3.05 4.37
C ASP A 233 2.31 -2.31 3.04
N THR A 234 2.87 -2.79 1.92
CA THR A 234 2.90 -2.01 0.68
C THR A 234 2.25 -2.67 -0.52
N ALA A 235 2.28 -4.00 -0.64
CA ALA A 235 1.89 -4.69 -1.87
C ALA A 235 0.44 -4.40 -2.31
N ALA A 236 -0.52 -4.44 -1.39
CA ALA A 236 -1.93 -4.17 -1.69
C ALA A 236 -2.12 -2.71 -2.12
N ALA A 237 -1.54 -1.80 -1.38
CA ALA A 237 -1.65 -0.37 -1.63
C ALA A 237 -0.89 0.08 -2.89
N GLN A 238 0.23 -0.59 -3.23
CA GLN A 238 0.90 -0.40 -4.52
C GLN A 238 -0.03 -0.76 -5.69
N ALA A 239 -0.71 -1.91 -5.62
CA ALA A 239 -1.66 -2.29 -6.67
C ALA A 239 -2.76 -1.23 -6.84
N VAL A 240 -3.29 -0.69 -5.75
CA VAL A 240 -4.30 0.40 -5.79
C VAL A 240 -3.74 1.65 -6.44
N LEU A 241 -2.56 2.12 -6.01
CA LEU A 241 -1.96 3.33 -6.53
C LEU A 241 -1.56 3.20 -8.01
N GLU A 242 -0.93 2.08 -8.39
CA GLU A 242 -0.52 1.86 -9.79
C GLU A 242 -1.73 1.71 -10.71
N ALA A 243 -2.80 1.07 -10.25
CA ALA A 243 -4.06 0.95 -10.98
C ALA A 243 -4.77 2.32 -11.14
N ALA A 244 -4.57 3.25 -10.20
CA ALA A 244 -5.05 4.62 -10.29
C ALA A 244 -4.19 5.52 -11.20
N GLY A 245 -3.05 5.03 -11.70
CA GLY A 245 -2.16 5.78 -12.60
C GLY A 245 -0.87 6.31 -11.95
N GLY A 246 -0.64 6.02 -10.67
CA GLY A 246 0.61 6.30 -9.98
C GLY A 246 1.70 5.25 -10.20
N LYS A 247 2.77 5.32 -9.43
CA LYS A 247 3.84 4.31 -9.37
C LYS A 247 4.46 4.25 -7.97
N VAL A 248 5.00 3.08 -7.60
CA VAL A 248 5.79 2.89 -6.38
C VAL A 248 7.17 2.39 -6.77
N VAL A 249 8.20 3.11 -6.33
CA VAL A 249 9.57 2.90 -6.80
C VAL A 249 10.56 2.94 -5.64
N GLN A 250 11.67 2.25 -5.79
CA GLN A 250 12.78 2.32 -4.85
C GLN A 250 13.34 3.75 -4.80
N ALA A 251 13.68 4.22 -3.60
CA ALA A 251 14.25 5.56 -3.43
C ALA A 251 15.68 5.65 -3.95
N GLU A 252 16.41 4.54 -3.95
CA GLU A 252 17.74 4.45 -4.56
C GLU A 252 17.58 4.11 -6.04
N PRO A 253 18.07 4.97 -6.94
CA PRO A 253 17.99 4.72 -8.37
C PRO A 253 18.85 3.51 -8.76
N GLY A 254 18.37 2.74 -9.72
CA GLY A 254 19.15 1.70 -10.39
C GLY A 254 20.23 2.29 -11.32
N THR A 255 20.96 1.41 -12.01
CA THR A 255 21.93 1.81 -13.03
C THR A 255 21.27 2.72 -14.09
N GLY A 256 21.87 3.88 -14.36
CA GLY A 256 21.33 4.88 -15.30
C GLY A 256 20.24 5.76 -14.69
N ASN A 257 20.20 5.90 -13.37
CA ASN A 257 19.27 6.77 -12.63
C ASN A 257 17.78 6.48 -12.86
N HIS A 258 17.43 5.25 -13.25
CA HIS A 258 16.03 4.83 -13.43
C HIS A 258 15.42 4.41 -12.09
N LEU A 259 14.23 4.93 -11.83
CA LEU A 259 13.41 4.51 -10.69
C LEU A 259 12.86 3.10 -10.93
N LEU A 260 13.29 2.15 -10.10
CA LEU A 260 12.88 0.75 -10.18
C LEU A 260 11.64 0.50 -9.32
N SER A 261 10.66 -0.23 -9.83
CA SER A 261 9.49 -0.66 -9.04
C SER A 261 9.90 -1.59 -7.91
N LEU A 262 9.16 -1.57 -6.80
CA LEU A 262 9.31 -2.56 -5.75
C LEU A 262 9.04 -3.98 -6.27
N ARG A 263 9.69 -4.95 -5.64
CA ARG A 263 9.54 -6.38 -5.91
C ARG A 263 9.20 -7.09 -4.59
N TYR A 264 8.37 -8.09 -4.65
CA TYR A 264 7.85 -8.82 -3.51
C TYR A 264 8.31 -10.27 -3.53
N ASN A 265 8.67 -10.81 -2.38
CA ASN A 265 9.24 -12.16 -2.26
C ASN A 265 10.46 -12.38 -3.16
N ALA A 266 11.31 -11.36 -3.26
CA ALA A 266 12.49 -11.37 -4.13
C ALA A 266 13.81 -11.62 -3.37
N GLY A 267 13.78 -11.67 -2.05
CA GLY A 267 14.92 -11.85 -1.15
C GLY A 267 14.60 -12.73 0.05
N GLU A 268 15.62 -13.01 0.86
CA GLU A 268 15.47 -13.81 2.10
C GLU A 268 14.62 -13.09 3.14
N ASP A 269 14.84 -11.80 3.32
CA ASP A 269 13.97 -10.97 4.15
C ASP A 269 12.75 -10.49 3.35
N LEU A 270 11.73 -10.07 4.09
CA LEU A 270 10.50 -9.51 3.53
C LEU A 270 10.43 -8.00 3.83
N LEU A 271 11.59 -7.34 3.85
CA LEU A 271 11.70 -5.90 4.03
C LEU A 271 11.73 -5.17 2.68
N ASN A 272 11.01 -4.08 2.60
CA ASN A 272 11.11 -3.18 1.47
C ASN A 272 12.41 -2.36 1.54
N PRO A 273 13.06 -2.07 0.40
CA PRO A 273 13.98 -0.95 0.33
C PRO A 273 13.25 0.36 0.65
N HIS A 274 13.97 1.44 0.93
CA HIS A 274 13.37 2.77 0.95
C HIS A 274 12.67 3.05 -0.38
N PHE A 275 11.51 3.73 -0.35
CA PHE A 275 10.72 3.90 -1.56
C PHE A 275 10.02 5.26 -1.64
N TYR A 276 9.55 5.57 -2.84
CA TYR A 276 8.66 6.69 -3.13
C TYR A 276 7.34 6.16 -3.70
N ALA A 277 6.22 6.58 -3.12
CA ALA A 277 4.91 6.45 -3.74
C ALA A 277 4.59 7.77 -4.45
N LEU A 278 4.39 7.69 -5.75
CA LEU A 278 4.32 8.81 -6.68
C LEU A 278 2.95 8.84 -7.35
N GLY A 279 2.35 10.00 -7.43
CA GLY A 279 1.05 10.20 -8.06
C GLY A 279 1.11 9.87 -9.56
N ASP A 280 1.14 10.84 -10.43
CA ASP A 280 1.13 10.66 -11.89
C ASP A 280 2.40 9.97 -12.40
N LYS A 281 2.30 8.72 -12.89
CA LYS A 281 3.45 7.95 -13.42
C LYS A 281 4.04 8.55 -14.69
N SER A 282 3.31 9.44 -15.39
CA SER A 282 3.76 10.09 -16.61
C SER A 282 4.60 11.35 -16.36
N PHE A 283 4.63 11.84 -15.12
CA PHE A 283 5.42 13.02 -14.75
C PHE A 283 6.91 12.67 -14.64
N CYS A 284 7.78 13.64 -14.92
CA CYS A 284 9.24 13.47 -14.83
C CYS A 284 9.71 13.58 -13.37
N TRP A 285 9.51 12.51 -12.61
CA TRP A 285 9.84 12.45 -11.20
C TRP A 285 11.34 12.48 -10.94
N GLU A 286 12.13 11.86 -11.81
CA GLU A 286 13.60 11.86 -11.73
C GLU A 286 14.13 13.30 -11.68
N TRP A 287 13.56 14.18 -12.51
CA TRP A 287 13.88 15.60 -12.46
C TRP A 287 13.46 16.23 -11.12
N LEU A 288 12.21 16.08 -10.69
CA LEU A 288 11.72 16.73 -9.48
C LEU A 288 12.48 16.30 -8.23
N LEU A 289 12.87 15.02 -8.16
CA LEU A 289 13.58 14.42 -7.02
C LEU A 289 15.10 14.63 -7.07
N GLY A 290 15.64 15.24 -8.13
CA GLY A 290 17.08 15.49 -8.25
C GLY A 290 17.91 14.26 -8.57
N LEU A 291 17.31 13.26 -9.22
CA LEU A 291 17.94 12.00 -9.57
C LEU A 291 18.55 12.00 -11.00
N GLU A 292 18.46 13.11 -11.72
CA GLU A 292 19.08 13.25 -13.04
C GLU A 292 20.61 13.33 -12.91
N GLU A 293 21.34 12.64 -13.79
CA GLU A 293 22.76 12.95 -13.96
C GLU A 293 22.89 14.39 -14.44
N LEU A 294 23.68 15.19 -13.75
CA LEU A 294 24.19 16.43 -14.32
C LEU A 294 25.02 16.01 -15.53
N VAL A 295 24.43 16.09 -16.72
CA VAL A 295 25.19 15.96 -17.98
C VAL A 295 26.15 17.13 -17.98
N SER A 296 27.39 16.83 -17.56
CA SER A 296 28.54 17.77 -17.57
C SER A 296 29.08 17.95 -18.98
#